data_b9096ec53215b443b8f0a6bf98d28884
#
_entry.id   b9096ec53215b443b8f0a6bf98d28884
#
_cell.length_a   1.000
_cell.length_b   1.000
_cell.length_c   1.000
_cell.angle_alpha   90.00
_cell.angle_beta   90.00
_cell.angle_gamma   90.00
#
_symmetry.space_group_name_H-M   'P 1'
#
loop_
_entity.id
_entity.type
_entity.pdbx_description
1 polymer ?
#
loop_
_entity_poly.entity_id
_entity_poly.type
_entity_poly.pdbx_seq_one_letter_code
_entity_poly.pdbx_strand_id
1 'polypeptide(L)'
;SKRRTAQMQAITATIQKEQNQVIRHADAPTLLVNGIAGSGKTSVLMQRIAYLFYQQRESLDPSEVFLITPNPVFERYIEGVLPDLGERNPECLTWDEFLRGLMPPERSGGQAPASLDAFERIDEACATFSFDQHDFKEIHCNGERLVTVGQILQVAAKFRNIPAGPHLVTLMREELLRRLDSRLKQLAASDKVLDEISMLTLDQQVELFRETFDPHDESQVREVAQQYVDLRFADARRAVENDDWLRIDRIGMRLLGVENLVPVEWLYLKMALTGLGNADAKYVMIDEVQDYTVAQLAVLARYFKRAHFLLLGDQNQAIAPGTATFDQVRALFREVRGPLEECRLMTSYRSTPEITQLFASLLDDDERLSISSIQRADTAPEIIACASEQDYDRELRRVLAQAVGDDGLTAVVVPQKHQAKLLRKKLGDAAPALIDAAATLPASGVVLVPLKLAKGLEFDHVIVPDASERAFPDDPLSRRRLYTTVSRATRGITLLAQGEITPLLAARA
;
A
#
# COMPACT_ATOMS: atom_id res chain seq x y z
N SER A 1 17.67 -19.42 7.53
CA SER A 1 17.05 -18.81 8.73
C SER A 1 18.09 -18.23 9.69
N LYS A 2 19.18 -18.93 10.03
CA LYS A 2 20.22 -18.44 10.95
C LYS A 2 20.96 -17.17 10.47
N ARG A 3 21.20 -17.01 9.17
CA ARG A 3 21.83 -15.80 8.61
C ARG A 3 20.90 -14.58 8.66
N ARG A 4 19.59 -14.76 8.43
CA ARG A 4 18.58 -13.68 8.55
C ARG A 4 18.45 -13.22 10.01
N THR A 5 18.47 -14.15 10.97
CA THR A 5 18.41 -13.83 12.40
C THR A 5 19.67 -13.10 12.87
N ALA A 6 20.84 -13.50 12.40
CA ALA A 6 22.10 -12.82 12.71
C ALA A 6 22.18 -11.42 12.07
N GLN A 7 21.68 -11.26 10.86
CA GLN A 7 21.57 -9.97 10.19
C GLN A 7 20.59 -9.02 10.89
N MET A 8 19.47 -9.54 11.37
CA MET A 8 18.50 -8.78 12.17
C MET A 8 19.06 -8.38 13.55
N GLN A 9 19.80 -9.25 14.20
CA GLN A 9 20.47 -8.94 15.48
C GLN A 9 21.56 -7.87 15.31
N ALA A 10 22.28 -7.87 14.20
CA ALA A 10 23.24 -6.82 13.87
C ALA A 10 22.58 -5.46 13.62
N ILE A 11 21.39 -5.44 13.01
CA ILE A 11 20.59 -4.23 12.78
C ILE A 11 20.09 -3.64 14.10
N THR A 12 19.65 -4.47 15.05
CA THR A 12 19.20 -4.01 16.38
C THR A 12 20.33 -3.50 17.27
N ALA A 13 21.57 -3.93 17.02
CA ALA A 13 22.73 -3.56 17.85
C ALA A 13 23.37 -2.19 17.50
N THR A 14 23.08 -1.61 16.32
CA THR A 14 23.76 -0.40 15.81
C THR A 14 22.81 0.74 15.48
N ILE A 15 21.97 1.15 16.44
CA ILE A 15 21.14 2.36 16.29
C ILE A 15 22.02 3.59 16.40
N GLN A 16 22.15 4.36 15.31
CA GLN A 16 22.92 5.60 15.30
C GLN A 16 22.07 6.83 15.65
N LYS A 17 22.75 7.95 15.87
CA LYS A 17 22.12 9.19 16.33
C LYS A 17 20.97 9.65 15.44
N GLU A 18 21.13 9.62 14.11
CA GLU A 18 20.07 10.06 13.18
C GLU A 18 18.87 9.13 13.17
N GLN A 19 19.07 7.81 13.36
CA GLN A 19 17.98 6.85 13.54
C GLN A 19 17.23 7.11 14.84
N ASN A 20 17.94 7.37 15.95
CA ASN A 20 17.34 7.71 17.23
C ASN A 20 16.50 8.99 17.16
N GLN A 21 16.88 9.97 16.36
CA GLN A 21 16.07 11.17 16.16
C GLN A 21 14.69 10.84 15.61
N VAL A 22 14.60 9.89 14.65
CA VAL A 22 13.33 9.44 14.10
C VAL A 22 12.55 8.58 15.10
N ILE A 23 13.22 7.61 15.72
CA ILE A 23 12.59 6.65 16.64
C ILE A 23 11.94 7.37 17.82
N ARG A 24 12.61 8.37 18.37
CA ARG A 24 12.20 9.14 19.57
C ARG A 24 11.66 10.53 19.25
N HIS A 25 11.41 10.82 17.99
CA HIS A 25 10.88 12.14 17.60
C HIS A 25 9.59 12.43 18.36
N ALA A 26 9.46 13.68 18.81
CA ALA A 26 8.24 14.15 19.47
C ALA A 26 7.03 13.95 18.54
N ASP A 27 5.87 13.78 19.14
CA ASP A 27 4.64 13.59 18.39
C ASP A 27 4.33 14.81 17.51
N ALA A 28 4.07 14.55 16.24
CA ALA A 28 3.72 15.55 15.24
C ALA A 28 2.57 15.01 14.36
N PRO A 29 1.70 15.89 13.84
CA PRO A 29 0.64 15.46 12.93
C PRO A 29 1.15 14.63 11.74
N THR A 30 2.29 15.03 11.18
CA THR A 30 3.00 14.27 10.14
C THR A 30 4.50 14.39 10.34
N LEU A 31 5.18 13.24 10.34
CA LEU A 31 6.63 13.14 10.28
C LEU A 31 7.03 12.48 8.95
N LEU A 32 7.73 13.23 8.10
CA LEU A 32 8.29 12.72 6.84
C LEU A 32 9.76 12.35 7.04
N VAL A 33 10.10 11.11 6.76
CA VAL A 33 11.47 10.60 6.86
C VAL A 33 12.00 10.29 5.48
N ASN A 34 12.97 11.09 5.04
CA ASN A 34 13.71 10.85 3.80
C ASN A 34 15.00 10.10 4.13
N GLY A 35 15.06 8.85 3.69
CA GLY A 35 16.21 7.98 3.96
C GLY A 35 16.77 7.40 2.67
N ILE A 36 18.09 7.47 2.50
CA ILE A 36 18.80 6.84 1.39
C ILE A 36 18.69 5.31 1.45
N ALA A 37 19.03 4.68 0.35
CA ALA A 37 19.12 3.22 0.27
C ALA A 37 20.12 2.69 1.33
N GLY A 38 19.72 1.64 2.05
CA GLY A 38 20.54 1.04 3.09
C GLY A 38 20.62 1.83 4.40
N SER A 39 19.85 2.89 4.58
CA SER A 39 19.84 3.70 5.81
C SER A 39 19.06 3.08 6.98
N GLY A 40 18.45 1.90 6.77
CA GLY A 40 17.74 1.19 7.82
C GLY A 40 16.32 1.70 8.08
N LYS A 41 15.65 2.27 7.09
CA LYS A 41 14.27 2.78 7.19
C LYS A 41 13.30 1.78 7.80
N THR A 42 13.34 0.54 7.37
CA THR A 42 12.48 -0.53 7.89
C THR A 42 12.72 -0.79 9.38
N SER A 43 13.99 -0.87 9.78
CA SER A 43 14.37 -1.05 11.19
C SER A 43 13.93 0.14 12.05
N VAL A 44 14.13 1.36 11.55
CA VAL A 44 13.69 2.60 12.22
C VAL A 44 12.17 2.62 12.41
N LEU A 45 11.42 2.21 11.38
CA LEU A 45 9.96 2.10 11.45
C LEU A 45 9.52 1.14 12.57
N MET A 46 10.12 -0.06 12.63
CA MET A 46 9.83 -1.04 13.67
C MET A 46 10.17 -0.53 15.08
N GLN A 47 11.31 0.10 15.21
CA GLN A 47 11.76 0.67 16.48
C GLN A 47 10.86 1.84 16.91
N ARG A 48 10.37 2.64 15.98
CA ARG A 48 9.41 3.71 16.26
C ARG A 48 8.08 3.15 16.76
N ILE A 49 7.57 2.11 16.12
CA ILE A 49 6.34 1.44 16.55
C ILE A 49 6.51 0.90 17.97
N ALA A 50 7.60 0.17 18.25
CA ALA A 50 7.90 -0.35 19.57
C ALA A 50 8.01 0.76 20.62
N TYR A 51 8.65 1.87 20.27
CA TYR A 51 8.77 3.04 21.14
C TYR A 51 7.41 3.65 21.49
N LEU A 52 6.53 3.82 20.51
CA LEU A 52 5.18 4.36 20.74
C LEU A 52 4.37 3.45 21.66
N PHE A 53 4.41 2.13 21.47
CA PHE A 53 3.73 1.19 22.34
C PHE A 53 4.30 1.19 23.76
N TYR A 54 5.61 1.31 23.89
CA TYR A 54 6.25 1.41 25.21
C TYR A 54 5.86 2.69 25.93
N GLN A 55 5.91 3.84 25.24
CA GLN A 55 5.57 5.14 25.81
C GLN A 55 4.08 5.27 26.18
N GLN A 56 3.20 4.66 25.41
CA GLN A 56 1.75 4.76 25.55
C GLN A 56 1.10 3.43 25.92
N ARG A 57 1.83 2.57 26.63
CA ARG A 57 1.38 1.20 26.95
C ARG A 57 0.02 1.09 27.64
N GLU A 58 -0.41 2.14 28.33
CA GLU A 58 -1.70 2.19 29.02
C GLU A 58 -2.83 2.79 28.18
N SER A 59 -2.50 3.45 27.09
CA SER A 59 -3.47 4.24 26.29
C SER A 59 -3.52 3.90 24.82
N LEU A 60 -2.56 3.18 24.26
CA LEU A 60 -2.48 2.84 22.85
C LEU A 60 -2.72 1.35 22.63
N ASP A 61 -3.82 1.01 21.96
CA ASP A 61 -4.11 -0.35 21.52
C ASP A 61 -3.45 -0.61 20.16
N PRO A 62 -2.88 -1.81 19.93
CA PRO A 62 -2.34 -2.18 18.62
C PRO A 62 -3.31 -2.02 17.44
N SER A 63 -4.62 -2.19 17.67
CA SER A 63 -5.65 -1.97 16.64
C SER A 63 -5.82 -0.52 16.21
N GLU A 64 -5.24 0.42 16.94
CA GLU A 64 -5.23 1.86 16.63
C GLU A 64 -4.01 2.30 15.81
N VAL A 65 -3.14 1.36 15.45
CA VAL A 65 -1.93 1.58 14.66
C VAL A 65 -2.01 0.80 13.35
N PHE A 66 -1.85 1.51 12.23
CA PHE A 66 -1.90 0.96 10.88
C PHE A 66 -0.55 1.14 10.19
N LEU A 67 -0.11 0.10 9.50
CA LEU A 67 1.04 0.13 8.63
C LEU A 67 0.61 -0.17 7.19
N ILE A 68 0.80 0.79 6.31
CA ILE A 68 0.58 0.63 4.87
C ILE A 68 1.93 0.40 4.21
N THR A 69 2.11 -0.76 3.61
CA THR A 69 3.39 -1.18 3.03
C THR A 69 3.18 -1.96 1.73
N PRO A 70 4.03 -1.81 0.71
CA PRO A 70 3.95 -2.61 -0.51
C PRO A 70 4.35 -4.07 -0.30
N ASN A 71 4.96 -4.41 0.84
CA ASN A 71 5.54 -5.73 1.07
C ASN A 71 4.75 -6.52 2.13
N PRO A 72 4.00 -7.58 1.73
CA PRO A 72 3.26 -8.44 2.66
C PRO A 72 4.16 -9.25 3.62
N VAL A 73 5.47 -9.33 3.39
CA VAL A 73 6.43 -10.01 4.27
C VAL A 73 6.63 -9.26 5.58
N PHE A 74 6.25 -7.99 5.64
CA PHE A 74 6.35 -7.15 6.82
C PHE A 74 5.57 -7.69 8.03
N GLU A 75 4.45 -8.32 7.79
CA GLU A 75 3.61 -8.91 8.83
C GLU A 75 4.37 -9.98 9.64
N ARG A 76 5.08 -10.86 8.94
CA ARG A 76 5.95 -11.87 9.58
C ARG A 76 7.16 -11.26 10.33
N TYR A 77 7.57 -10.09 9.86
CA TYR A 77 8.69 -9.38 10.47
C TYR A 77 8.28 -8.74 11.80
N ILE A 78 7.09 -8.15 11.85
CA ILE A 78 6.50 -7.57 13.06
C ILE A 78 6.32 -8.63 14.13
N GLU A 79 5.80 -9.80 13.78
CA GLU A 79 5.60 -10.93 14.68
C GLU A 79 6.91 -11.40 15.36
N GLY A 80 8.05 -11.26 14.66
CA GLY A 80 9.36 -11.65 15.16
C GLY A 80 10.13 -10.59 15.94
N VAL A 81 9.84 -9.30 15.72
CA VAL A 81 10.60 -8.17 16.28
C VAL A 81 9.88 -7.49 17.46
N LEU A 82 8.56 -7.66 17.55
CA LEU A 82 7.73 -7.08 18.61
C LEU A 82 7.08 -8.15 19.48
N PRO A 83 7.86 -9.13 20.05
CA PRO A 83 7.30 -10.24 20.80
C PRO A 83 6.56 -9.81 22.08
N ASP A 84 6.83 -8.61 22.59
CA ASP A 84 6.28 -8.11 23.85
C ASP A 84 5.01 -7.27 23.69
N LEU A 85 4.45 -7.13 22.47
CA LEU A 85 3.23 -6.37 22.22
C LEU A 85 1.93 -7.10 22.58
N GLY A 86 2.02 -8.25 23.21
CA GLY A 86 0.86 -9.06 23.56
C GLY A 86 0.27 -9.79 22.35
N GLU A 87 -1.00 -10.22 22.48
CA GLU A 87 -1.68 -11.06 21.48
C GLU A 87 -2.11 -10.32 20.19
N ARG A 88 -1.89 -9.00 20.09
CA ARG A 88 -2.33 -8.19 18.96
C ARG A 88 -1.19 -7.41 18.35
N ASN A 89 -1.03 -7.59 17.04
CA ASN A 89 -0.11 -6.81 16.23
C ASN A 89 -0.82 -5.59 15.62
N PRO A 90 -0.08 -4.52 15.24
CA PRO A 90 -0.60 -3.45 14.41
C PRO A 90 -1.24 -4.00 13.14
N GLU A 91 -2.26 -3.32 12.63
CA GLU A 91 -2.87 -3.65 11.34
C GLU A 91 -1.88 -3.34 10.21
N CYS A 92 -1.50 -4.38 9.49
CA CYS A 92 -0.57 -4.28 8.37
C CYS A 92 -1.30 -4.57 7.06
N LEU A 93 -1.34 -3.60 6.15
CA LEU A 93 -2.08 -3.67 4.90
C LEU A 93 -1.22 -3.22 3.72
N THR A 94 -1.36 -3.91 2.59
CA THR A 94 -0.99 -3.36 1.30
C THR A 94 -2.08 -2.37 0.84
N TRP A 95 -1.76 -1.52 -0.15
CA TRP A 95 -2.76 -0.66 -0.78
C TRP A 95 -3.94 -1.46 -1.35
N ASP A 96 -3.67 -2.59 -1.99
CA ASP A 96 -4.72 -3.44 -2.58
C ASP A 96 -5.61 -4.07 -1.50
N GLU A 97 -5.04 -4.47 -0.37
CA GLU A 97 -5.81 -4.98 0.78
C GLU A 97 -6.66 -3.88 1.40
N PHE A 98 -6.12 -2.67 1.53
CA PHE A 98 -6.86 -1.50 1.99
C PHE A 98 -8.09 -1.22 1.10
N LEU A 99 -7.90 -1.19 -0.21
CA LEU A 99 -9.00 -1.01 -1.17
C LEU A 99 -10.04 -2.12 -1.10
N ARG A 100 -9.59 -3.38 -1.06
CA ARG A 100 -10.49 -4.54 -1.02
C ARG A 100 -11.37 -4.56 0.22
N GLY A 101 -10.89 -4.02 1.32
CA GLY A 101 -11.70 -3.85 2.53
C GLY A 101 -12.82 -2.82 2.42
N LEU A 102 -12.75 -1.92 1.44
CA LEU A 102 -13.66 -0.78 1.31
C LEU A 102 -14.50 -0.79 0.02
N MET A 103 -14.13 -1.59 -0.95
CA MET A 103 -14.75 -1.61 -2.28
C MET A 103 -15.34 -2.98 -2.62
N PRO A 104 -16.38 -3.02 -3.46
CA PRO A 104 -16.85 -4.28 -4.05
C PRO A 104 -15.74 -4.96 -4.88
N PRO A 105 -15.63 -6.31 -4.84
CA PRO A 105 -14.55 -7.06 -5.52
C PRO A 105 -14.45 -6.80 -7.02
N GLU A 106 -15.53 -6.44 -7.66
CA GLU A 106 -15.66 -6.23 -9.11
C GLU A 106 -14.95 -4.97 -9.61
N ARG A 107 -14.47 -4.11 -8.70
CA ARG A 107 -13.92 -2.79 -9.03
C ARG A 107 -12.42 -2.64 -8.78
N SER A 108 -11.73 -3.71 -8.47
CA SER A 108 -10.28 -3.72 -8.29
C SER A 108 -9.58 -3.73 -9.64
N GLY A 109 -9.25 -2.58 -10.17
CA GLY A 109 -8.47 -2.46 -11.40
C GLY A 109 -8.41 -1.00 -11.88
N GLY A 110 -7.29 -0.62 -12.42
CA GLY A 110 -7.04 0.72 -12.92
C GLY A 110 -5.88 1.42 -12.22
N GLN A 111 -5.15 2.22 -12.96
CA GLN A 111 -4.03 2.99 -12.44
C GLN A 111 -4.56 4.23 -11.71
N ALA A 112 -4.08 4.46 -10.49
CA ALA A 112 -4.43 5.66 -9.75
C ALA A 112 -3.91 6.91 -10.46
N PRO A 113 -4.70 8.02 -10.47
CA PRO A 113 -4.28 9.26 -11.10
C PRO A 113 -3.02 9.85 -10.47
N ALA A 114 -2.20 10.49 -11.29
CA ALA A 114 -1.01 11.22 -10.87
C ALA A 114 -1.32 12.66 -10.37
N SER A 115 -2.59 13.08 -10.39
CA SER A 115 -3.03 14.41 -9.97
C SER A 115 -4.26 14.34 -9.07
N LEU A 116 -4.61 15.47 -8.45
CA LEU A 116 -5.81 15.65 -7.62
C LEU A 116 -6.99 16.29 -8.39
N ASP A 117 -6.87 16.51 -9.70
CA ASP A 117 -7.87 17.24 -10.49
C ASP A 117 -9.28 16.63 -10.38
N ALA A 118 -9.38 15.30 -10.43
CA ALA A 118 -10.66 14.62 -10.28
C ALA A 118 -11.26 14.83 -8.88
N PHE A 119 -10.44 14.88 -7.85
CA PHE A 119 -10.91 15.11 -6.47
C PHE A 119 -11.40 16.55 -6.28
N GLU A 120 -10.71 17.52 -6.83
CA GLU A 120 -11.14 18.93 -6.83
C GLU A 120 -12.49 19.08 -7.55
N ARG A 121 -12.66 18.44 -8.70
CA ARG A 121 -13.94 18.41 -9.44
C ARG A 121 -15.06 17.73 -8.65
N ILE A 122 -14.76 16.66 -7.92
CA ILE A 122 -15.72 16.01 -7.02
C ILE A 122 -16.13 16.97 -5.90
N ASP A 123 -15.18 17.61 -5.26
CA ASP A 123 -15.46 18.56 -4.15
C ASP A 123 -16.31 19.74 -4.61
N GLU A 124 -15.99 20.33 -5.76
CA GLU A 124 -16.75 21.41 -6.38
C GLU A 124 -18.18 20.97 -6.74
N ALA A 125 -18.31 19.79 -7.37
CA ALA A 125 -19.61 19.27 -7.77
C ALA A 125 -20.49 18.89 -6.57
N CYS A 126 -19.91 18.33 -5.51
CA CYS A 126 -20.63 17.98 -4.28
C CYS A 126 -21.23 19.20 -3.57
N ALA A 127 -20.65 20.38 -3.74
CA ALA A 127 -21.17 21.61 -3.14
C ALA A 127 -22.57 22.00 -3.65
N THR A 128 -22.92 21.62 -4.91
CA THR A 128 -24.19 21.93 -5.56
C THR A 128 -24.99 20.70 -5.97
N PHE A 129 -24.51 19.51 -5.61
CA PHE A 129 -25.10 18.24 -5.99
C PHE A 129 -26.43 17.97 -5.27
N SER A 130 -27.40 17.40 -6.00
CA SER A 130 -28.60 16.81 -5.44
C SER A 130 -28.84 15.42 -6.01
N PHE A 131 -29.33 14.52 -5.17
CA PHE A 131 -29.66 13.16 -5.59
C PHE A 131 -30.88 13.11 -6.52
N ASP A 132 -30.83 12.23 -7.50
CA ASP A 132 -31.98 11.85 -8.30
C ASP A 132 -32.32 10.35 -8.11
N GLN A 133 -33.45 9.92 -8.65
CA GLN A 133 -33.93 8.53 -8.51
C GLN A 133 -32.94 7.48 -9.04
N HIS A 134 -32.10 7.83 -9.98
CA HIS A 134 -31.14 6.92 -10.60
C HIS A 134 -29.87 6.73 -9.77
N ASP A 135 -29.67 7.56 -8.77
CA ASP A 135 -28.54 7.47 -7.83
C ASP A 135 -28.76 6.41 -6.76
N PHE A 136 -29.95 5.84 -6.69
CA PHE A 136 -30.37 4.88 -5.67
C PHE A 136 -30.47 3.46 -6.19
N LYS A 137 -30.14 2.51 -5.35
CA LYS A 137 -30.21 1.07 -5.60
C LYS A 137 -31.04 0.39 -4.53
N GLU A 138 -31.89 -0.53 -4.95
CA GLU A 138 -32.67 -1.37 -4.04
C GLU A 138 -31.77 -2.33 -3.25
N ILE A 139 -32.20 -2.67 -2.05
CA ILE A 139 -31.57 -3.70 -1.23
C ILE A 139 -32.42 -4.96 -1.30
N HIS A 140 -31.81 -6.00 -1.86
CA HIS A 140 -32.35 -7.36 -1.93
C HIS A 140 -31.49 -8.29 -1.09
N CYS A 141 -32.11 -9.23 -0.43
CA CYS A 141 -31.41 -10.26 0.32
C CYS A 141 -32.27 -11.54 0.36
N ASN A 142 -31.69 -12.67 0.07
CA ASN A 142 -32.33 -14.00 0.12
C ASN A 142 -33.71 -14.05 -0.56
N GLY A 143 -33.80 -13.44 -1.75
CA GLY A 143 -35.02 -13.41 -2.55
C GLY A 143 -36.07 -12.39 -2.12
N GLU A 144 -35.84 -11.66 -1.04
CA GLU A 144 -36.72 -10.62 -0.57
C GLU A 144 -36.24 -9.23 -0.96
N ARG A 145 -37.17 -8.39 -1.41
CA ARG A 145 -36.95 -6.96 -1.66
C ARG A 145 -37.22 -6.20 -0.34
N LEU A 146 -36.17 -5.76 0.32
CA LEU A 146 -36.24 -5.20 1.66
C LEU A 146 -36.32 -3.67 1.70
N VAL A 147 -35.58 -3.00 0.79
CA VAL A 147 -35.62 -1.56 0.62
C VAL A 147 -35.77 -1.25 -0.86
N THR A 148 -36.80 -0.52 -1.23
CA THR A 148 -37.08 -0.14 -2.62
C THR A 148 -36.58 1.26 -2.95
N VAL A 149 -36.35 1.56 -4.23
CA VAL A 149 -36.02 2.93 -4.67
C VAL A 149 -37.09 3.92 -4.26
N GLY A 150 -38.37 3.53 -4.33
CA GLY A 150 -39.49 4.37 -3.87
C GLY A 150 -39.39 4.77 -2.41
N GLN A 151 -39.00 3.85 -1.54
CA GLN A 151 -38.77 4.12 -0.11
C GLN A 151 -37.58 5.06 0.09
N ILE A 152 -36.49 4.86 -0.66
CA ILE A 152 -35.32 5.73 -0.58
C ILE A 152 -35.68 7.14 -1.02
N LEU A 153 -36.46 7.30 -2.10
CA LEU A 153 -36.98 8.59 -2.56
C LEU A 153 -37.86 9.29 -1.51
N GLN A 154 -38.72 8.55 -0.83
CA GLN A 154 -39.51 9.09 0.26
C GLN A 154 -38.65 9.58 1.43
N VAL A 155 -37.59 8.85 1.76
CA VAL A 155 -36.62 9.28 2.77
C VAL A 155 -35.86 10.52 2.31
N ALA A 156 -35.40 10.55 1.08
CA ALA A 156 -34.73 11.73 0.51
C ALA A 156 -35.63 12.99 0.52
N ALA A 157 -36.93 12.82 0.19
CA ALA A 157 -37.89 13.90 0.24
C ALA A 157 -38.13 14.46 1.65
N LYS A 158 -37.99 13.63 2.67
CA LYS A 158 -38.10 14.04 4.08
C LYS A 158 -36.98 14.99 4.49
N PHE A 159 -35.79 14.87 3.89
CA PHE A 159 -34.59 15.65 4.19
C PHE A 159 -34.17 16.58 3.05
N ARG A 160 -35.06 16.95 2.16
CA ARG A 160 -34.76 17.74 0.94
C ARG A 160 -34.08 19.08 1.16
N ASN A 161 -34.15 19.65 2.35
CA ASN A 161 -33.52 20.93 2.68
C ASN A 161 -32.07 20.79 3.16
N ILE A 162 -31.57 19.55 3.27
CA ILE A 162 -30.21 19.26 3.72
C ILE A 162 -29.35 19.01 2.47
N PRO A 163 -28.20 19.72 2.32
CA PRO A 163 -27.30 19.49 1.20
C PRO A 163 -26.78 18.06 1.15
N ALA A 164 -26.50 17.55 -0.06
CA ALA A 164 -25.89 16.23 -0.22
C ALA A 164 -24.51 16.21 0.46
N GLY A 165 -24.28 15.18 1.25
CA GLY A 165 -23.05 15.02 1.99
C GLY A 165 -23.23 14.08 3.20
N PRO A 166 -22.20 13.96 4.05
CA PRO A 166 -22.18 13.02 5.17
C PRO A 166 -23.36 13.18 6.14
N HIS A 167 -23.78 14.41 6.41
CA HIS A 167 -24.90 14.67 7.31
C HIS A 167 -26.23 14.13 6.74
N LEU A 168 -26.54 14.46 5.48
CA LEU A 168 -27.73 13.97 4.81
C LEU A 168 -27.75 12.43 4.72
N VAL A 169 -26.64 11.84 4.29
CA VAL A 169 -26.52 10.38 4.13
C VAL A 169 -26.68 9.68 5.48
N THR A 170 -26.13 10.23 6.56
CA THR A 170 -26.33 9.68 7.91
C THR A 170 -27.79 9.66 8.31
N LEU A 171 -28.51 10.78 8.12
CA LEU A 171 -29.95 10.85 8.42
C LEU A 171 -30.78 9.88 7.56
N MET A 172 -30.46 9.80 6.27
CA MET A 172 -31.13 8.85 5.38
C MET A 172 -30.86 7.39 5.79
N ARG A 173 -29.62 7.06 6.14
CA ARG A 173 -29.23 5.72 6.60
C ARG A 173 -30.00 5.32 7.86
N GLU A 174 -30.08 6.20 8.85
CA GLU A 174 -30.82 5.95 10.09
C GLU A 174 -32.31 5.70 9.83
N GLU A 175 -32.92 6.48 8.95
CA GLU A 175 -34.30 6.30 8.55
C GLU A 175 -34.52 5.00 7.76
N LEU A 176 -33.60 4.66 6.84
CA LEU A 176 -33.65 3.40 6.10
C LEU A 176 -33.49 2.19 7.02
N LEU A 177 -32.62 2.27 8.02
CA LEU A 177 -32.48 1.21 9.03
C LEU A 177 -33.76 1.02 9.82
N ARG A 178 -34.44 2.09 10.22
CA ARG A 178 -35.76 2.00 10.90
C ARG A 178 -36.83 1.34 10.02
N ARG A 179 -36.85 1.67 8.73
CA ARG A 179 -37.75 1.03 7.76
C ARG A 179 -37.43 -0.43 7.54
N LEU A 180 -36.15 -0.76 7.49
CA LEU A 180 -35.67 -2.14 7.40
C LEU A 180 -36.13 -2.94 8.65
N ASP A 181 -35.94 -2.40 9.85
CA ASP A 181 -36.36 -3.04 11.09
C ASP A 181 -37.87 -3.31 11.10
N SER A 182 -38.67 -2.36 10.64
CA SER A 182 -40.13 -2.55 10.51
C SER A 182 -40.46 -3.65 9.51
N ARG A 183 -39.77 -3.72 8.39
CA ARG A 183 -39.94 -4.77 7.37
C ARG A 183 -39.54 -6.15 7.91
N LEU A 184 -38.43 -6.23 8.64
CA LEU A 184 -37.98 -7.48 9.25
C LEU A 184 -38.93 -7.98 10.32
N LYS A 185 -39.54 -7.08 11.12
CA LYS A 185 -40.61 -7.45 12.07
C LYS A 185 -41.84 -8.01 11.36
N GLN A 186 -42.26 -7.42 10.26
CA GLN A 186 -43.38 -7.93 9.44
C GLN A 186 -43.03 -9.32 8.88
N LEU A 187 -41.82 -9.53 8.38
CA LEU A 187 -41.38 -10.84 7.91
C LEU A 187 -41.33 -11.89 9.02
N ALA A 188 -40.85 -11.52 10.21
CA ALA A 188 -40.83 -12.42 11.37
C ALA A 188 -42.22 -12.88 11.81
N ALA A 189 -43.25 -12.05 11.60
CA ALA A 189 -44.64 -12.37 11.89
C ALA A 189 -45.36 -13.04 10.71
N SER A 190 -44.74 -13.22 9.57
CA SER A 190 -45.34 -13.85 8.38
C SER A 190 -45.51 -15.35 8.56
N ASP A 191 -46.60 -15.89 7.99
CA ASP A 191 -46.87 -17.34 8.03
C ASP A 191 -45.70 -18.15 7.44
N LYS A 192 -45.08 -17.66 6.38
CA LYS A 192 -43.94 -18.30 5.74
C LYS A 192 -42.75 -18.51 6.70
N VAL A 193 -42.38 -17.48 7.45
CA VAL A 193 -41.26 -17.55 8.41
C VAL A 193 -41.65 -18.42 9.61
N LEU A 194 -42.87 -18.29 10.11
CA LEU A 194 -43.36 -19.11 11.22
C LEU A 194 -43.38 -20.60 10.84
N ASP A 195 -43.79 -20.93 9.62
CA ASP A 195 -43.71 -22.29 9.09
C ASP A 195 -42.28 -22.81 8.96
N GLU A 196 -41.36 -21.98 8.42
CA GLU A 196 -39.96 -22.32 8.34
C GLU A 196 -39.33 -22.65 9.69
N ILE A 197 -39.67 -21.88 10.73
CA ILE A 197 -39.16 -22.07 12.08
C ILE A 197 -39.73 -23.32 12.72
N SER A 198 -41.04 -23.56 12.57
CA SER A 198 -41.68 -24.75 13.12
C SER A 198 -41.16 -26.06 12.51
N MET A 199 -40.55 -26.00 11.34
CA MET A 199 -39.94 -27.14 10.65
C MET A 199 -38.46 -27.33 10.97
N LEU A 200 -37.82 -26.47 11.74
CA LEU A 200 -36.42 -26.62 12.11
C LEU A 200 -36.20 -27.84 13.00
N THR A 201 -35.24 -28.68 12.61
CA THR A 201 -34.79 -29.79 13.44
C THR A 201 -34.03 -29.30 14.68
N LEU A 202 -33.91 -30.12 15.71
CA LEU A 202 -33.17 -29.77 16.93
C LEU A 202 -31.70 -29.40 16.60
N ASP A 203 -31.08 -30.14 15.68
CA ASP A 203 -29.72 -29.84 15.26
C ASP A 203 -29.60 -28.47 14.56
N GLN A 204 -30.58 -28.13 13.71
CA GLN A 204 -30.64 -26.83 13.03
C GLN A 204 -30.91 -25.69 14.05
N GLN A 205 -31.73 -25.94 15.07
CA GLN A 205 -31.97 -24.97 16.14
C GLN A 205 -30.67 -24.68 16.92
N VAL A 206 -29.91 -25.71 17.28
CA VAL A 206 -28.65 -25.57 18.00
C VAL A 206 -27.59 -24.87 17.10
N GLU A 207 -27.55 -25.21 15.82
CA GLU A 207 -26.61 -24.59 14.86
C GLU A 207 -26.89 -23.09 14.70
N LEU A 208 -28.15 -22.68 14.55
CA LEU A 208 -28.55 -21.30 14.30
C LEU A 208 -28.61 -20.45 15.58
N PHE A 209 -29.11 -21.01 16.66
CA PHE A 209 -29.47 -20.24 17.89
C PHE A 209 -28.64 -20.67 19.10
N ARG A 210 -27.84 -21.74 19.01
CA ARG A 210 -27.12 -22.38 20.11
C ARG A 210 -27.98 -22.87 21.27
N GLU A 211 -29.30 -22.93 21.07
CA GLU A 211 -30.28 -23.42 22.00
C GLU A 211 -31.46 -24.08 21.25
N THR A 212 -32.28 -24.81 21.97
CA THR A 212 -33.51 -25.40 21.44
C THR A 212 -34.74 -24.66 22.01
N PHE A 213 -35.82 -24.62 21.25
CA PHE A 213 -37.06 -23.99 21.65
C PHE A 213 -38.26 -24.95 21.44
N ASP A 214 -39.36 -24.69 22.16
CA ASP A 214 -40.63 -25.42 22.00
C ASP A 214 -41.44 -24.76 20.87
N PRO A 215 -41.70 -25.43 19.72
CA PRO A 215 -42.48 -24.87 18.63
C PRO A 215 -43.95 -24.64 18.96
N HIS A 216 -44.43 -25.10 20.11
CA HIS A 216 -45.83 -24.89 20.59
C HIS A 216 -45.94 -23.68 21.54
N ASP A 217 -44.83 -23.12 22.01
CA ASP A 217 -44.84 -21.90 22.80
C ASP A 217 -44.79 -20.68 21.88
N GLU A 218 -45.91 -19.99 21.72
CA GLU A 218 -46.05 -18.84 20.83
C GLU A 218 -45.08 -17.69 21.17
N SER A 219 -44.74 -17.51 22.44
CA SER A 219 -43.81 -16.47 22.87
C SER A 219 -42.37 -16.79 22.42
N GLN A 220 -41.92 -18.03 22.63
CA GLN A 220 -40.62 -18.51 22.18
C GLN A 220 -40.51 -18.49 20.64
N VAL A 221 -41.58 -18.92 19.96
CA VAL A 221 -41.62 -18.90 18.48
C VAL A 221 -41.47 -17.49 17.93
N ARG A 222 -42.09 -16.47 18.54
CA ARG A 222 -41.91 -15.08 18.09
C ARG A 222 -40.51 -14.54 18.30
N GLU A 223 -39.88 -14.83 19.45
CA GLU A 223 -38.52 -14.43 19.72
C GLU A 223 -37.53 -15.08 18.73
N VAL A 224 -37.69 -16.39 18.53
CA VAL A 224 -36.87 -17.16 17.59
C VAL A 224 -37.10 -16.70 16.15
N ALA A 225 -38.35 -16.37 15.78
CA ALA A 225 -38.68 -15.82 14.47
C ALA A 225 -37.93 -14.51 14.19
N GLN A 226 -37.88 -13.63 15.18
CA GLN A 226 -37.14 -12.37 15.05
C GLN A 226 -35.63 -12.62 14.92
N GLN A 227 -35.06 -13.48 15.76
CA GLN A 227 -33.62 -13.84 15.65
C GLN A 227 -33.29 -14.49 14.30
N TYR A 228 -34.16 -15.40 13.83
CA TYR A 228 -34.00 -16.06 12.55
C TYR A 228 -33.98 -15.06 11.38
N VAL A 229 -34.93 -14.13 11.38
CA VAL A 229 -35.00 -13.08 10.35
C VAL A 229 -33.79 -12.16 10.43
N ASP A 230 -33.36 -11.75 11.62
CA ASP A 230 -32.19 -10.90 11.82
C ASP A 230 -30.90 -11.59 11.31
N LEU A 231 -30.75 -12.88 11.54
CA LEU A 231 -29.63 -13.67 11.02
C LEU A 231 -29.71 -13.83 9.50
N ARG A 232 -30.88 -14.22 8.98
CA ARG A 232 -31.08 -14.46 7.55
C ARG A 232 -30.86 -13.21 6.70
N PHE A 233 -31.23 -12.04 7.19
CA PHE A 233 -31.16 -10.76 6.50
C PHE A 233 -30.07 -9.83 7.04
N ALA A 234 -29.09 -10.37 7.77
CA ALA A 234 -27.95 -9.58 8.28
C ALA A 234 -27.18 -8.87 7.19
N ASP A 235 -27.07 -9.47 6.01
CA ASP A 235 -26.42 -8.85 4.85
C ASP A 235 -27.15 -7.61 4.35
N ALA A 236 -28.48 -7.60 4.42
CA ALA A 236 -29.27 -6.43 4.08
C ALA A 236 -29.02 -5.26 5.04
N ARG A 237 -28.92 -5.54 6.33
CA ARG A 237 -28.55 -4.53 7.33
C ARG A 237 -27.19 -3.95 7.07
N ARG A 238 -26.20 -4.81 6.83
CA ARG A 238 -24.83 -4.36 6.44
C ARG A 238 -24.83 -3.53 5.16
N ALA A 239 -25.62 -3.91 4.16
CA ALA A 239 -25.76 -3.14 2.94
C ALA A 239 -26.30 -1.73 3.17
N VAL A 240 -27.28 -1.57 4.04
CA VAL A 240 -27.79 -0.25 4.42
C VAL A 240 -26.77 0.54 5.22
N GLU A 241 -26.12 -0.09 6.18
CA GLU A 241 -25.07 0.53 7.02
C GLU A 241 -23.84 0.96 6.19
N ASN A 242 -23.51 0.22 5.13
CA ASN A 242 -22.42 0.53 4.21
C ASN A 242 -22.81 1.47 3.07
N ASP A 243 -24.02 2.00 3.08
CA ASP A 243 -24.55 2.89 2.04
C ASP A 243 -24.56 2.27 0.62
N ASP A 244 -24.76 0.95 0.53
CA ASP A 244 -24.82 0.23 -0.76
C ASP A 244 -26.09 0.57 -1.56
N TRP A 245 -27.04 1.28 -0.96
CA TRP A 245 -28.21 1.87 -1.60
C TRP A 245 -27.87 3.12 -2.43
N LEU A 246 -26.64 3.66 -2.33
CA LEU A 246 -26.10 4.72 -3.17
C LEU A 246 -25.29 4.13 -4.34
N ARG A 247 -25.57 4.56 -5.53
CA ARG A 247 -24.81 4.21 -6.73
C ARG A 247 -23.63 5.16 -6.91
N ILE A 248 -22.58 4.98 -6.12
CA ILE A 248 -21.39 5.84 -6.13
C ILE A 248 -20.77 5.93 -7.53
N ASP A 249 -20.68 4.80 -8.25
CA ASP A 249 -20.16 4.75 -9.61
C ASP A 249 -20.95 5.66 -10.56
N ARG A 250 -22.26 5.54 -10.56
CA ARG A 250 -23.14 6.35 -11.41
C ARG A 250 -23.05 7.84 -11.07
N ILE A 251 -23.07 8.15 -9.78
CA ILE A 251 -22.93 9.53 -9.31
C ILE A 251 -21.60 10.11 -9.81
N GLY A 252 -20.51 9.38 -9.62
CA GLY A 252 -19.17 9.81 -10.04
C GLY A 252 -19.03 9.97 -11.57
N MET A 253 -19.54 9.01 -12.33
CA MET A 253 -19.56 9.13 -13.80
C MET A 253 -20.30 10.40 -14.26
N ARG A 254 -21.43 10.71 -13.64
CA ARG A 254 -22.20 11.92 -13.92
C ARG A 254 -21.44 13.19 -13.53
N LEU A 255 -20.84 13.23 -12.33
CA LEU A 255 -20.13 14.40 -11.84
C LEU A 255 -18.84 14.68 -12.63
N LEU A 256 -18.11 13.65 -13.02
CA LEU A 256 -16.85 13.79 -13.75
C LEU A 256 -17.02 13.77 -15.28
N GLY A 257 -18.18 13.36 -15.78
CA GLY A 257 -18.41 13.22 -17.23
C GLY A 257 -17.56 12.10 -17.85
N VAL A 258 -17.35 10.99 -17.13
CA VAL A 258 -16.55 9.84 -17.57
C VAL A 258 -17.39 8.58 -17.66
N GLU A 259 -16.95 7.62 -18.45
CA GLU A 259 -17.65 6.32 -18.60
C GLU A 259 -17.37 5.35 -17.47
N ASN A 260 -16.20 5.47 -16.82
CA ASN A 260 -15.79 4.63 -15.69
C ASN A 260 -15.01 5.43 -14.65
N LEU A 261 -15.18 5.08 -13.39
CA LEU A 261 -14.34 5.59 -12.29
C LEU A 261 -13.18 4.64 -12.03
N VAL A 262 -12.01 5.19 -11.79
CA VAL A 262 -10.92 4.42 -11.19
C VAL A 262 -11.19 4.22 -9.68
N PRO A 263 -10.66 3.15 -9.06
CA PRO A 263 -10.96 2.82 -7.67
C PRO A 263 -10.76 3.96 -6.67
N VAL A 264 -9.70 4.73 -6.81
CA VAL A 264 -9.40 5.83 -5.89
C VAL A 264 -10.40 6.99 -6.01
N GLU A 265 -10.93 7.26 -7.21
CA GLU A 265 -12.00 8.25 -7.43
C GLU A 265 -13.32 7.78 -6.82
N TRP A 266 -13.65 6.51 -7.01
CA TRP A 266 -14.83 5.91 -6.40
C TRP A 266 -14.77 6.02 -4.86
N LEU A 267 -13.65 5.66 -4.26
CA LEU A 267 -13.47 5.71 -2.82
C LEU A 267 -13.51 7.15 -2.29
N TYR A 268 -12.85 8.08 -2.99
CA TYR A 268 -12.88 9.49 -2.60
C TYR A 268 -14.31 10.07 -2.64
N LEU A 269 -15.07 9.75 -3.67
CA LEU A 269 -16.48 10.18 -3.77
C LEU A 269 -17.32 9.57 -2.66
N LYS A 270 -17.16 8.29 -2.38
CA LYS A 270 -17.87 7.65 -1.26
C LYS A 270 -17.54 8.32 0.07
N MET A 271 -16.29 8.62 0.32
CA MET A 271 -15.88 9.37 1.51
C MET A 271 -16.53 10.76 1.58
N ALA A 272 -16.53 11.49 0.47
CA ALA A 272 -17.12 12.83 0.39
C ALA A 272 -18.63 12.84 0.63
N LEU A 273 -19.35 11.86 0.11
CA LEU A 273 -20.81 11.78 0.23
C LEU A 273 -21.27 11.14 1.55
N THR A 274 -20.57 10.13 2.04
CA THR A 274 -21.05 9.31 3.17
C THR A 274 -20.31 9.58 4.46
N GLY A 275 -19.18 10.26 4.43
CA GLY A 275 -18.31 10.43 5.57
C GLY A 275 -17.53 9.16 5.95
N LEU A 276 -17.46 8.18 5.03
CA LEU A 276 -16.68 6.97 5.25
C LEU A 276 -15.25 7.32 5.68
N GLY A 277 -14.75 6.67 6.71
CA GLY A 277 -13.41 6.85 7.22
C GLY A 277 -13.21 6.12 8.54
N ASN A 278 -11.97 6.15 9.02
CA ASN A 278 -11.58 5.60 10.31
C ASN A 278 -11.20 6.75 11.25
N ALA A 279 -11.95 6.94 12.33
CA ALA A 279 -11.70 7.94 13.35
C ALA A 279 -10.98 7.36 14.59
N ASP A 280 -10.79 6.05 14.66
CA ASP A 280 -10.22 5.35 15.81
C ASP A 280 -8.71 5.19 15.70
N ALA A 281 -8.17 5.10 14.48
CA ALA A 281 -6.73 5.02 14.26
C ALA A 281 -6.01 6.26 14.81
N LYS A 282 -5.00 6.03 15.63
CA LYS A 282 -4.16 7.07 16.22
C LYS A 282 -2.88 7.32 15.44
N TYR A 283 -2.30 6.27 14.88
CA TYR A 283 -1.08 6.33 14.08
C TYR A 283 -1.23 5.54 12.79
N VAL A 284 -0.83 6.15 11.70
CA VAL A 284 -0.74 5.53 10.38
C VAL A 284 0.67 5.72 9.85
N MET A 285 1.31 4.63 9.50
CA MET A 285 2.65 4.61 8.97
C MET A 285 2.61 4.12 7.52
N ILE A 286 3.16 4.92 6.62
CA ILE A 286 3.24 4.60 5.19
C ILE A 286 4.69 4.40 4.84
N ASP A 287 5.05 3.15 4.53
CA ASP A 287 6.38 2.81 4.05
C ASP A 287 6.46 2.92 2.53
N GLU A 288 7.65 3.19 2.00
CA GLU A 288 7.88 3.40 0.57
C GLU A 288 6.95 4.47 -0.03
N VAL A 289 6.81 5.60 0.66
CA VAL A 289 5.86 6.66 0.31
C VAL A 289 6.02 7.18 -1.12
N GLN A 290 7.23 7.13 -1.69
CA GLN A 290 7.52 7.52 -3.06
C GLN A 290 6.88 6.62 -4.12
N ASP A 291 6.32 5.47 -3.75
CA ASP A 291 5.68 4.53 -4.66
C ASP A 291 4.18 4.77 -4.84
N TYR A 292 3.63 5.69 -4.07
CA TYR A 292 2.21 6.05 -4.13
C TYR A 292 1.99 7.27 -5.02
N THR A 293 0.86 7.31 -5.71
CA THR A 293 0.41 8.53 -6.38
C THR A 293 -0.12 9.53 -5.35
N VAL A 294 -0.16 10.81 -5.70
CA VAL A 294 -0.72 11.84 -4.82
C VAL A 294 -2.20 11.57 -4.50
N ALA A 295 -2.94 10.98 -5.43
CA ALA A 295 -4.34 10.59 -5.22
C ALA A 295 -4.49 9.48 -4.16
N GLN A 296 -3.64 8.46 -4.19
CA GLN A 296 -3.63 7.41 -3.17
C GLN A 296 -3.31 7.98 -1.80
N LEU A 297 -2.30 8.84 -1.70
CA LEU A 297 -1.93 9.49 -0.45
C LEU A 297 -3.02 10.42 0.07
N ALA A 298 -3.71 11.14 -0.81
CA ALA A 298 -4.84 12.00 -0.44
C ALA A 298 -6.00 11.21 0.16
N VAL A 299 -6.31 10.05 -0.40
CA VAL A 299 -7.32 9.15 0.16
C VAL A 299 -6.91 8.65 1.54
N LEU A 300 -5.67 8.17 1.70
CA LEU A 300 -5.18 7.69 3.00
C LEU A 300 -5.17 8.80 4.05
N ALA A 301 -4.70 9.99 3.70
CA ALA A 301 -4.64 11.13 4.60
C ALA A 301 -6.01 11.58 5.12
N ARG A 302 -7.05 11.44 4.29
CA ARG A 302 -8.43 11.82 4.63
C ARG A 302 -9.22 10.69 5.28
N TYR A 303 -8.98 9.45 4.87
CA TYR A 303 -9.66 8.28 5.42
C TYR A 303 -9.39 8.10 6.92
N PHE A 304 -8.14 8.20 7.33
CA PHE A 304 -7.73 8.16 8.74
C PHE A 304 -7.87 9.54 9.38
N LYS A 305 -9.08 9.87 9.79
CA LYS A 305 -9.53 11.24 10.12
C LYS A 305 -8.75 11.94 11.23
N ARG A 306 -8.23 11.20 12.21
CA ARG A 306 -7.59 11.73 13.41
C ARG A 306 -6.15 11.24 13.61
N ALA A 307 -5.67 10.41 12.72
CA ALA A 307 -4.37 9.79 12.88
C ALA A 307 -3.23 10.79 12.69
N HIS A 308 -2.14 10.55 13.42
CA HIS A 308 -0.83 11.11 13.09
C HIS A 308 -0.11 10.18 12.12
N PHE A 309 0.60 10.76 11.17
CA PHE A 309 1.23 10.02 10.08
C PHE A 309 2.75 10.00 10.22
N LEU A 310 3.33 8.83 10.00
CA LEU A 310 4.76 8.65 9.73
C LEU A 310 4.92 8.20 8.29
N LEU A 311 5.60 9.00 7.49
CA LEU A 311 5.85 8.74 6.08
C LEU A 311 7.33 8.46 5.88
N LEU A 312 7.67 7.26 5.40
CA LEU A 312 9.05 6.88 5.15
C LEU A 312 9.24 6.58 3.67
N GLY A 313 10.36 7.02 3.14
CA GLY A 313 10.73 6.68 1.78
C GLY A 313 12.05 7.29 1.35
N ASP A 314 12.37 7.05 0.10
CA ASP A 314 13.47 7.65 -0.62
C ASP A 314 12.93 8.16 -1.96
N GLN A 315 12.84 9.48 -2.12
CA GLN A 315 12.33 10.10 -3.35
C GLN A 315 13.10 9.64 -4.61
N ASN A 316 14.38 9.27 -4.43
CA ASN A 316 15.25 8.83 -5.51
C ASN A 316 15.01 7.36 -5.91
N GLN A 317 14.22 6.61 -5.17
CA GLN A 317 13.80 5.25 -5.48
C GLN A 317 12.42 5.16 -6.15
N ALA A 318 11.85 6.26 -6.61
CA ALA A 318 10.62 6.28 -7.39
C ALA A 318 10.90 5.84 -8.84
N ILE A 319 10.67 4.57 -9.14
CA ILE A 319 10.99 3.95 -10.45
C ILE A 319 9.78 3.87 -11.39
N ALA A 320 8.58 4.12 -10.91
CA ALA A 320 7.36 4.19 -11.71
C ALA A 320 7.01 5.64 -12.05
N PRO A 321 6.50 5.92 -13.26
CA PRO A 321 6.02 7.27 -13.59
C PRO A 321 4.75 7.61 -12.80
N GLY A 322 4.55 8.90 -12.53
CA GLY A 322 3.31 9.42 -11.96
C GLY A 322 3.15 9.25 -10.45
N THR A 323 4.16 8.79 -9.74
CA THR A 323 4.14 8.75 -8.28
C THR A 323 4.41 10.13 -7.67
N ALA A 324 3.98 10.35 -6.43
CA ALA A 324 4.10 11.62 -5.76
C ALA A 324 5.56 12.02 -5.52
N THR A 325 5.90 13.25 -5.83
CA THR A 325 7.16 13.87 -5.38
C THR A 325 7.05 14.20 -3.89
N PHE A 326 8.19 14.35 -3.22
CA PHE A 326 8.17 14.76 -1.81
C PHE A 326 7.59 16.15 -1.61
N ASP A 327 7.75 17.06 -2.57
CA ASP A 327 7.08 18.36 -2.53
C ASP A 327 5.56 18.23 -2.57
N GLN A 328 5.03 17.34 -3.40
CA GLN A 328 3.59 17.01 -3.42
C GLN A 328 3.14 16.37 -2.11
N VAL A 329 3.93 15.47 -1.54
CA VAL A 329 3.64 14.85 -0.24
C VAL A 329 3.58 15.90 0.87
N ARG A 330 4.55 16.81 0.93
CA ARG A 330 4.59 17.90 1.91
C ARG A 330 3.36 18.80 1.80
N ALA A 331 3.05 19.25 0.60
CA ALA A 331 1.90 20.12 0.34
C ALA A 331 0.59 19.45 0.74
N LEU A 332 0.38 18.20 0.35
CA LEU A 332 -0.81 17.43 0.68
C LEU A 332 -1.01 17.27 2.19
N PHE A 333 -0.01 16.80 2.89
CA PHE A 333 -0.13 16.51 4.33
C PHE A 333 -0.22 17.78 5.17
N ARG A 334 0.46 18.86 4.78
CA ARG A 334 0.27 20.17 5.43
C ARG A 334 -1.14 20.70 5.28
N GLU A 335 -1.73 20.55 4.12
CA GLU A 335 -3.12 20.97 3.86
C GLU A 335 -4.12 20.12 4.64
N VAL A 336 -3.99 18.80 4.62
CA VAL A 336 -4.99 17.87 5.18
C VAL A 336 -4.81 17.64 6.67
N ARG A 337 -3.56 17.57 7.16
CA ARG A 337 -3.23 17.19 8.54
C ARG A 337 -2.62 18.27 9.39
N GLY A 338 -2.20 19.40 8.81
CA GLY A 338 -1.54 20.48 9.52
C GLY A 338 -0.01 20.35 9.50
N PRO A 339 0.69 20.84 10.56
CA PRO A 339 2.16 20.94 10.54
C PRO A 339 2.85 19.61 10.21
N LEU A 340 3.88 19.70 9.38
CA LEU A 340 4.70 18.57 8.97
C LEU A 340 6.14 18.82 9.43
N GLU A 341 6.73 17.81 10.07
CA GLU A 341 8.14 17.79 10.43
C GLU A 341 8.89 16.78 9.58
N GLU A 342 10.19 16.97 9.42
CA GLU A 342 11.04 16.15 8.58
C GLU A 342 12.29 15.68 9.32
N CYS A 343 12.70 14.44 9.01
CA CYS A 343 13.97 13.87 9.38
C CYS A 343 14.65 13.28 8.16
N ARG A 344 15.98 13.17 8.22
CA ARG A 344 16.81 12.60 7.14
C ARG A 344 17.66 11.46 7.69
N LEU A 345 17.74 10.37 6.93
CA LEU A 345 18.62 9.25 7.18
C LEU A 345 19.61 9.15 6.02
N MET A 346 20.81 9.68 6.21
CA MET A 346 21.78 9.88 5.12
C MET A 346 23.00 8.96 5.24
N THR A 347 23.00 8.01 6.16
CA THR A 347 24.08 7.04 6.36
C THR A 347 23.65 5.66 5.86
N SER A 348 24.44 5.08 4.95
CA SER A 348 24.25 3.69 4.53
C SER A 348 24.95 2.72 5.49
N TYR A 349 24.20 1.72 5.95
CA TYR A 349 24.70 0.64 6.81
C TYR A 349 25.04 -0.64 6.03
N ARG A 350 24.73 -0.69 4.75
CA ARG A 350 24.77 -1.93 3.97
C ARG A 350 25.75 -1.88 2.82
N SER A 351 25.78 -0.81 2.06
CA SER A 351 26.66 -0.66 0.91
C SER A 351 28.01 -0.10 1.31
N THR A 352 29.06 -0.57 0.63
CA THR A 352 30.43 -0.05 0.78
C THR A 352 30.49 1.45 0.44
N PRO A 353 31.53 2.18 0.90
CA PRO A 353 31.71 3.58 0.57
C PRO A 353 31.74 3.84 -0.94
N GLU A 354 32.40 2.97 -1.71
CA GLU A 354 32.53 3.11 -3.16
C GLU A 354 31.19 3.02 -3.88
N ILE A 355 30.34 2.07 -3.50
CA ILE A 355 28.98 1.93 -4.05
C ILE A 355 28.11 3.10 -3.59
N THR A 356 28.21 3.49 -2.33
CA THR A 356 27.47 4.62 -1.76
C THR A 356 27.81 5.92 -2.48
N GLN A 357 29.08 6.16 -2.75
CA GLN A 357 29.51 7.32 -3.54
C GLN A 357 28.99 7.27 -4.98
N LEU A 358 28.95 6.09 -5.58
CA LEU A 358 28.42 5.93 -6.94
C LEU A 358 26.94 6.30 -7.02
N PHE A 359 26.08 5.75 -6.17
CA PHE A 359 24.68 6.14 -6.21
C PHE A 359 24.43 7.57 -5.68
N ALA A 360 25.17 8.04 -4.70
CA ALA A 360 25.11 9.44 -4.25
C ALA A 360 25.47 10.40 -5.38
N SER A 361 26.34 9.99 -6.27
CA SER A 361 26.77 10.77 -7.41
C SER A 361 25.64 11.10 -8.40
N LEU A 362 24.55 10.36 -8.38
CA LEU A 362 23.35 10.59 -9.19
C LEU A 362 22.37 11.59 -8.57
N LEU A 363 22.64 12.05 -7.36
CA LEU A 363 21.78 12.95 -6.60
C LEU A 363 22.24 14.41 -6.74
N ASP A 364 21.37 15.32 -6.29
CA ASP A 364 21.70 16.74 -6.19
C ASP A 364 22.81 16.98 -5.16
N ASP A 365 23.51 18.10 -5.28
CA ASP A 365 24.69 18.41 -4.47
C ASP A 365 24.42 18.40 -2.96
N ASP A 366 23.28 18.94 -2.52
CA ASP A 366 22.90 18.98 -1.11
C ASP A 366 22.73 17.58 -0.51
N GLU A 367 22.07 16.67 -1.24
CA GLU A 367 21.91 15.28 -0.81
C GLU A 367 23.24 14.53 -0.87
N ARG A 368 23.98 14.69 -1.97
CA ARG A 368 25.26 14.01 -2.18
C ARG A 368 26.28 14.29 -1.10
N LEU A 369 26.41 15.54 -0.67
CA LEU A 369 27.36 15.94 0.38
C LEU A 369 27.01 15.42 1.77
N SER A 370 25.75 15.09 2.00
CA SER A 370 25.25 14.58 3.27
C SER A 370 25.36 13.06 3.43
N ILE A 371 25.61 12.34 2.31
CA ILE A 371 25.59 10.87 2.29
C ILE A 371 26.95 10.30 2.70
N SER A 372 26.89 9.28 3.57
CA SER A 372 28.07 8.53 4.01
C SER A 372 27.76 7.03 4.16
N SER A 373 28.80 6.22 4.31
CA SER A 373 28.71 4.79 4.62
C SER A 373 29.57 4.46 5.83
N ILE A 374 29.09 3.56 6.68
CA ILE A 374 29.86 3.02 7.81
C ILE A 374 30.56 1.70 7.46
N GLN A 375 30.33 1.15 6.30
CA GLN A 375 30.99 -0.08 5.85
C GLN A 375 32.45 0.16 5.53
N ARG A 376 33.23 -0.92 5.57
CA ARG A 376 34.63 -0.88 5.14
C ARG A 376 34.71 -0.80 3.63
N ALA A 377 35.72 -0.10 3.14
CA ALA A 377 36.06 -0.08 1.72
C ALA A 377 36.28 -1.49 1.18
N ASP A 378 35.80 -1.74 -0.01
CA ASP A 378 35.96 -3.00 -0.74
C ASP A 378 36.33 -2.68 -2.20
N THR A 379 35.84 -3.43 -3.15
CA THR A 379 36.17 -3.29 -4.56
C THR A 379 35.53 -2.04 -5.18
N ALA A 380 36.31 -1.30 -5.98
CA ALA A 380 35.78 -0.18 -6.74
C ALA A 380 34.78 -0.65 -7.80
N PRO A 381 33.74 0.17 -8.10
CA PRO A 381 32.84 -0.10 -9.21
C PRO A 381 33.59 -0.28 -10.53
N GLU A 382 33.21 -1.31 -11.28
CA GLU A 382 33.79 -1.57 -12.59
C GLU A 382 32.86 -1.07 -13.69
N ILE A 383 33.32 -0.15 -14.51
CA ILE A 383 32.57 0.41 -15.63
C ILE A 383 33.27 0.02 -16.94
N ILE A 384 32.59 -0.73 -17.80
CA ILE A 384 33.12 -1.32 -19.03
C ILE A 384 32.33 -0.78 -20.22
N ALA A 385 32.97 0.10 -21.01
CA ALA A 385 32.42 0.56 -22.27
C ALA A 385 33.09 -0.22 -23.41
N CYS A 386 32.29 -0.88 -24.24
CA CYS A 386 32.75 -1.69 -25.36
C CYS A 386 32.44 -1.02 -26.70
N ALA A 387 33.44 -0.88 -27.57
CA ALA A 387 33.29 -0.20 -28.86
C ALA A 387 32.47 -1.00 -29.88
N SER A 388 32.46 -2.34 -29.77
CA SER A 388 31.76 -3.23 -30.70
C SER A 388 30.81 -4.17 -29.97
N GLU A 389 29.85 -4.71 -30.72
CA GLU A 389 28.95 -5.74 -30.18
C GLU A 389 29.72 -7.02 -29.79
N GLN A 390 30.73 -7.39 -30.53
CA GLN A 390 31.55 -8.57 -30.23
C GLN A 390 32.34 -8.39 -28.93
N ASP A 391 32.92 -7.24 -28.71
CA ASP A 391 33.64 -6.92 -27.47
C ASP A 391 32.66 -6.89 -26.28
N TYR A 392 31.49 -6.31 -26.47
CA TYR A 392 30.45 -6.29 -25.45
C TYR A 392 30.00 -7.72 -25.08
N ASP A 393 29.72 -8.56 -26.05
CA ASP A 393 29.26 -9.94 -25.78
C ASP A 393 30.37 -10.74 -25.05
N ARG A 394 31.61 -10.58 -25.45
CA ARG A 394 32.75 -11.20 -24.78
C ARG A 394 32.90 -10.75 -23.34
N GLU A 395 32.85 -9.43 -23.08
CA GLU A 395 32.98 -8.87 -21.75
C GLU A 395 31.81 -9.24 -20.85
N LEU A 396 30.58 -9.22 -21.35
CA LEU A 396 29.41 -9.64 -20.61
C LEU A 396 29.50 -11.11 -20.16
N ARG A 397 29.91 -11.98 -21.08
CA ARG A 397 30.14 -13.41 -20.78
C ARG A 397 31.27 -13.62 -19.77
N ARG A 398 32.35 -12.85 -19.89
CA ARG A 398 33.45 -12.87 -18.93
C ARG A 398 33.00 -12.48 -17.52
N VAL A 399 32.28 -11.38 -17.40
CA VAL A 399 31.76 -10.89 -16.12
C VAL A 399 30.78 -11.91 -15.47
N LEU A 400 29.90 -12.49 -16.27
CA LEU A 400 28.97 -13.51 -15.79
C LEU A 400 29.69 -14.77 -15.32
N ALA A 401 30.67 -15.24 -16.07
CA ALA A 401 31.46 -16.42 -15.71
C ALA A 401 32.27 -16.19 -14.41
N GLN A 402 32.84 -15.00 -14.26
CA GLN A 402 33.54 -14.63 -13.03
C GLN A 402 32.57 -14.58 -11.83
N ALA A 403 31.37 -14.03 -12.01
CA ALA A 403 30.38 -13.92 -10.96
C ALA A 403 29.88 -15.28 -10.43
N VAL A 404 29.90 -16.32 -11.24
CA VAL A 404 29.56 -17.68 -10.80
C VAL A 404 30.52 -18.21 -9.74
N GLY A 405 31.79 -17.79 -9.80
CA GLY A 405 32.83 -18.16 -8.83
C GLY A 405 32.91 -17.26 -7.60
N ASP A 406 32.19 -16.14 -7.58
CA ASP A 406 32.20 -15.20 -6.47
C ASP A 406 31.39 -15.69 -5.29
N ASP A 407 31.79 -15.26 -4.08
CA ASP A 407 31.03 -15.52 -2.87
C ASP A 407 29.75 -14.67 -2.84
N GLY A 408 28.67 -15.27 -2.38
CA GLY A 408 27.40 -14.59 -2.21
C GLY A 408 26.48 -14.63 -3.42
N LEU A 409 25.49 -13.77 -3.44
CA LEU A 409 24.48 -13.70 -4.49
C LEU A 409 24.73 -12.49 -5.42
N THR A 410 24.85 -12.75 -6.71
CA THR A 410 24.98 -11.74 -7.75
C THR A 410 23.67 -11.60 -8.51
N ALA A 411 23.16 -10.39 -8.66
CA ALA A 411 22.00 -10.09 -9.48
C ALA A 411 22.38 -9.33 -10.75
N VAL A 412 21.97 -9.84 -11.89
CA VAL A 412 21.91 -9.10 -13.15
C VAL A 412 20.58 -8.37 -13.17
N VAL A 413 20.59 -7.05 -13.00
CA VAL A 413 19.40 -6.23 -12.90
C VAL A 413 19.13 -5.52 -14.21
N VAL A 414 17.94 -5.73 -14.73
CA VAL A 414 17.44 -5.09 -15.97
C VAL A 414 16.22 -4.23 -15.67
N PRO A 415 16.00 -3.13 -16.42
CA PRO A 415 14.89 -2.22 -16.14
C PRO A 415 13.50 -2.87 -16.20
N GLN A 416 13.29 -3.78 -17.16
CA GLN A 416 11.99 -4.39 -17.40
C GLN A 416 12.10 -5.89 -17.73
N LYS A 417 11.01 -6.63 -17.48
CA LYS A 417 10.93 -8.09 -17.69
C LYS A 417 11.17 -8.53 -19.15
N HIS A 418 10.76 -7.72 -20.12
CA HIS A 418 11.01 -8.05 -21.52
C HIS A 418 12.50 -8.00 -21.88
N GLN A 419 13.26 -7.08 -21.27
CA GLN A 419 14.71 -7.00 -21.45
C GLN A 419 15.42 -8.23 -20.85
N ALA A 420 14.91 -8.74 -19.73
CA ALA A 420 15.39 -10.01 -19.16
C ALA A 420 15.21 -11.18 -20.15
N LYS A 421 14.07 -11.25 -20.79
CA LYS A 421 13.80 -12.30 -21.81
C LYS A 421 14.72 -12.17 -23.02
N LEU A 422 14.97 -10.95 -23.50
CA LEU A 422 15.89 -10.68 -24.59
C LEU A 422 17.33 -11.07 -24.23
N LEU A 423 17.77 -10.73 -23.05
CA LEU A 423 19.10 -11.09 -22.55
C LEU A 423 19.28 -12.59 -22.42
N ARG A 424 18.27 -13.31 -21.91
CA ARG A 424 18.28 -14.77 -21.85
C ARG A 424 18.38 -15.42 -23.23
N LYS A 425 17.65 -14.89 -24.20
CA LYS A 425 17.72 -15.37 -25.59
C LYS A 425 19.12 -15.15 -26.19
N LYS A 426 19.73 -14.00 -25.94
CA LYS A 426 21.09 -13.66 -26.39
C LYS A 426 22.15 -14.58 -25.78
N LEU A 427 22.06 -14.85 -24.49
CA LEU A 427 23.06 -15.61 -23.74
C LEU A 427 22.90 -17.14 -23.88
N GLY A 428 21.71 -17.62 -24.23
CA GLY A 428 21.45 -19.06 -24.33
C GLY A 428 21.72 -19.81 -23.03
N ASP A 429 22.55 -20.84 -23.08
CA ASP A 429 22.89 -21.67 -21.92
C ASP A 429 23.71 -20.94 -20.84
N ALA A 430 24.35 -19.82 -21.20
CA ALA A 430 25.08 -18.96 -20.25
C ALA A 430 24.17 -18.00 -19.47
N ALA A 431 22.86 -17.97 -19.77
CA ALA A 431 21.93 -17.06 -19.14
C ALA A 431 21.66 -17.45 -17.68
N PRO A 432 21.72 -16.49 -16.73
CA PRO A 432 21.29 -16.72 -15.35
C PRO A 432 19.80 -17.06 -15.28
N ALA A 433 19.40 -17.74 -14.22
CA ALA A 433 18.00 -18.03 -13.96
C ALA A 433 17.21 -16.73 -13.74
N LEU A 434 16.09 -16.57 -14.43
CA LEU A 434 15.16 -15.46 -14.25
C LEU A 434 14.35 -15.68 -12.97
N ILE A 435 14.44 -14.70 -12.06
CA ILE A 435 13.65 -14.69 -10.83
C ILE A 435 12.40 -13.84 -11.06
N ASP A 436 11.24 -14.41 -10.79
CA ASP A 436 9.93 -13.77 -10.90
C ASP A 436 9.23 -13.56 -9.56
N ALA A 437 9.77 -14.13 -8.47
CA ALA A 437 9.29 -13.93 -7.11
C ALA A 437 10.45 -13.91 -6.11
N ALA A 438 10.41 -13.00 -5.13
CA ALA A 438 11.44 -12.87 -4.10
C ALA A 438 11.65 -14.14 -3.26
N ALA A 439 10.60 -14.95 -3.08
CA ALA A 439 10.65 -16.20 -2.33
C ALA A 439 11.54 -17.28 -3.00
N THR A 440 11.83 -17.16 -4.29
CA THR A 440 12.62 -18.11 -5.09
C THR A 440 14.09 -17.74 -5.21
N LEU A 441 14.55 -16.68 -4.53
CA LEU A 441 15.96 -16.27 -4.54
C LEU A 441 16.85 -17.36 -3.90
N PRO A 442 17.91 -17.78 -4.60
CA PRO A 442 18.90 -18.68 -4.01
C PRO A 442 19.77 -17.96 -2.98
N ALA A 443 20.54 -18.71 -2.20
CA ALA A 443 21.47 -18.15 -1.23
C ALA A 443 22.77 -17.64 -1.86
N SER A 444 23.12 -18.15 -3.05
CA SER A 444 24.36 -17.83 -3.78
C SER A 444 24.18 -18.05 -5.25
N GLY A 445 25.14 -17.63 -6.04
CA GLY A 445 25.17 -17.78 -7.49
C GLY A 445 24.74 -16.50 -8.22
N VAL A 446 24.31 -16.64 -9.45
CA VAL A 446 23.92 -15.52 -10.33
C VAL A 446 22.46 -15.65 -10.73
N VAL A 447 21.71 -14.59 -10.57
CA VAL A 447 20.30 -14.51 -10.96
C VAL A 447 20.04 -13.31 -11.85
N LEU A 448 19.00 -13.39 -12.66
CA LEU A 448 18.52 -12.29 -13.50
C LEU A 448 17.21 -11.75 -12.90
N VAL A 449 17.18 -10.46 -12.60
CA VAL A 449 16.09 -9.85 -11.83
C VAL A 449 15.63 -8.56 -12.50
N PRO A 450 14.34 -8.41 -12.82
CA PRO A 450 13.81 -7.10 -13.23
C PRO A 450 13.84 -6.10 -12.08
N LEU A 451 14.08 -4.82 -12.37
CA LEU A 451 14.22 -3.76 -11.38
C LEU A 451 13.01 -3.68 -10.42
N LYS A 452 11.80 -3.84 -10.93
CA LYS A 452 10.59 -3.82 -10.10
C LYS A 452 10.63 -4.87 -8.98
N LEU A 453 11.19 -6.05 -9.27
CA LEU A 453 11.36 -7.11 -8.26
C LEU A 453 12.62 -6.89 -7.41
N ALA A 454 13.69 -6.37 -7.99
CA ALA A 454 14.93 -6.07 -7.28
C ALA A 454 14.76 -4.98 -6.22
N LYS A 455 13.80 -4.07 -6.43
CA LYS A 455 13.46 -3.03 -5.47
C LYS A 455 13.08 -3.64 -4.12
N GLY A 456 13.69 -3.16 -3.04
CA GLY A 456 13.52 -3.72 -1.70
C GLY A 456 14.38 -4.95 -1.39
N LEU A 457 15.09 -5.48 -2.39
CA LEU A 457 16.05 -6.58 -2.22
C LEU A 457 17.47 -6.06 -2.25
N GLU A 458 18.41 -6.86 -1.76
CA GLU A 458 19.83 -6.55 -1.74
C GLU A 458 20.64 -7.76 -2.19
N PHE A 459 21.74 -7.47 -2.87
CA PHE A 459 22.62 -8.47 -3.44
C PHE A 459 24.06 -8.13 -3.09
N ASP A 460 24.90 -9.12 -2.89
CA ASP A 460 26.33 -8.91 -2.64
C ASP A 460 26.97 -8.18 -3.83
N HIS A 461 26.62 -8.59 -5.05
CA HIS A 461 27.07 -7.98 -6.28
C HIS A 461 25.91 -7.71 -7.23
N VAL A 462 26.00 -6.63 -7.99
CA VAL A 462 25.06 -6.27 -9.04
C VAL A 462 25.79 -6.11 -10.36
N ILE A 463 25.22 -6.65 -11.42
CA ILE A 463 25.67 -6.44 -12.80
C ILE A 463 24.54 -5.69 -13.53
N VAL A 464 24.89 -4.53 -14.08
CA VAL A 464 24.03 -3.77 -14.98
C VAL A 464 24.47 -4.08 -16.41
N PRO A 465 23.73 -4.93 -17.13
CA PRO A 465 24.18 -5.43 -18.43
C PRO A 465 24.16 -4.38 -19.53
N ASP A 466 23.34 -3.34 -19.38
CA ASP A 466 23.29 -2.22 -20.31
C ASP A 466 23.14 -0.89 -19.56
N ALA A 467 24.26 -0.18 -19.38
CA ALA A 467 24.33 1.15 -18.79
C ALA A 467 24.59 2.22 -19.86
N SER A 468 24.12 2.01 -21.08
CA SER A 468 24.20 2.98 -22.16
C SER A 468 23.20 4.12 -22.03
N GLU A 469 23.39 5.18 -22.78
CA GLU A 469 22.44 6.30 -22.88
C GLU A 469 21.05 5.85 -23.34
N ARG A 470 20.97 4.84 -24.19
CA ARG A 470 19.69 4.28 -24.65
C ARG A 470 18.90 3.62 -23.52
N ALA A 471 19.58 2.92 -22.61
CA ALA A 471 18.95 2.26 -21.47
C ALA A 471 18.66 3.25 -20.34
N PHE A 472 19.55 4.20 -20.12
CA PHE A 472 19.43 5.24 -19.09
C PHE A 472 19.73 6.63 -19.69
N PRO A 473 18.78 7.22 -20.41
CA PRO A 473 18.91 8.59 -20.89
C PRO A 473 18.98 9.61 -19.75
N ASP A 474 19.47 10.82 -20.05
CA ASP A 474 19.57 11.89 -19.06
C ASP A 474 18.20 12.52 -18.78
N ASP A 475 17.37 11.81 -18.03
CA ASP A 475 16.09 12.28 -17.51
C ASP A 475 15.89 11.87 -16.05
N PRO A 476 14.98 12.54 -15.32
CA PRO A 476 14.76 12.27 -13.91
C PRO A 476 14.35 10.84 -13.58
N LEU A 477 13.52 10.21 -14.40
CA LEU A 477 13.04 8.84 -14.18
C LEU A 477 14.17 7.82 -14.36
N SER A 478 14.97 7.98 -15.44
CA SER A 478 16.14 7.12 -15.71
C SER A 478 17.19 7.26 -14.61
N ARG A 479 17.40 8.46 -14.10
CA ARG A 479 18.31 8.73 -12.97
C ARG A 479 17.86 7.98 -11.72
N ARG A 480 16.59 8.01 -11.38
CA ARG A 480 16.02 7.27 -10.23
C ARG A 480 16.11 5.76 -10.44
N ARG A 481 15.88 5.26 -11.65
CA ARG A 481 16.03 3.84 -11.98
C ARG A 481 17.47 3.38 -11.84
N LEU A 482 18.43 4.18 -12.30
CA LEU A 482 19.86 3.87 -12.15
C LEU A 482 20.30 3.93 -10.69
N TYR A 483 19.89 4.95 -9.96
CA TYR A 483 20.11 5.07 -8.51
C TYR A 483 19.60 3.84 -7.77
N THR A 484 18.36 3.44 -8.03
CA THR A 484 17.74 2.27 -7.39
C THR A 484 18.49 0.99 -7.75
N THR A 485 18.90 0.83 -9.00
CA THR A 485 19.66 -0.34 -9.47
C THR A 485 21.01 -0.44 -8.77
N VAL A 486 21.79 0.63 -8.76
CA VAL A 486 23.13 0.68 -8.14
C VAL A 486 23.05 0.42 -6.65
N SER A 487 22.04 0.99 -5.99
CA SER A 487 21.87 0.86 -4.54
C SER A 487 21.40 -0.52 -4.09
N ARG A 488 21.11 -1.46 -5.00
CA ARG A 488 20.87 -2.88 -4.67
C ARG A 488 22.15 -3.64 -4.35
N ALA A 489 23.30 -3.12 -4.73
CA ALA A 489 24.59 -3.73 -4.45
C ALA A 489 25.09 -3.36 -3.05
N THR A 490 25.62 -4.33 -2.34
CA THR A 490 26.24 -4.10 -1.01
C THR A 490 27.78 -4.12 -1.05
N ARG A 491 28.38 -4.95 -1.90
CA ARG A 491 29.83 -5.18 -1.95
C ARG A 491 30.48 -4.81 -3.27
N GLY A 492 29.85 -5.10 -4.39
CA GLY A 492 30.44 -4.86 -5.71
C GLY A 492 29.41 -4.58 -6.79
N ILE A 493 29.80 -3.82 -7.79
CA ILE A 493 28.97 -3.52 -8.95
C ILE A 493 29.79 -3.45 -10.22
N THR A 494 29.24 -4.00 -11.31
CA THR A 494 29.79 -3.93 -12.66
C THR A 494 28.74 -3.37 -13.61
N LEU A 495 29.07 -2.32 -14.33
CA LEU A 495 28.22 -1.68 -15.31
C LEU A 495 28.86 -1.83 -16.70
N LEU A 496 28.09 -2.37 -17.65
CA LEU A 496 28.58 -2.56 -19.04
C LEU A 496 27.73 -1.72 -19.99
N ALA A 497 28.36 -1.27 -21.08
CA ALA A 497 27.65 -0.67 -22.18
C ALA A 497 28.32 -1.04 -23.52
N GLN A 498 27.48 -1.21 -24.54
CA GLN A 498 27.92 -1.17 -25.92
C GLN A 498 27.86 0.28 -26.38
N GLY A 499 29.01 0.83 -26.74
CA GLY A 499 29.19 2.25 -27.01
C GLY A 499 29.46 3.05 -25.73
N GLU A 500 28.97 4.26 -25.69
CA GLU A 500 29.24 5.17 -24.57
C GLU A 500 28.35 4.85 -23.35
N ILE A 501 28.94 5.03 -22.19
CA ILE A 501 28.20 4.96 -20.91
C ILE A 501 27.21 6.12 -20.82
N THR A 502 26.10 5.88 -20.14
CA THR A 502 25.06 6.90 -19.90
C THR A 502 25.67 8.23 -19.42
N PRO A 503 25.19 9.38 -19.91
CA PRO A 503 25.60 10.70 -19.44
C PRO A 503 25.43 10.89 -17.93
N LEU A 504 24.51 10.16 -17.30
CA LEU A 504 24.29 10.18 -15.85
C LEU A 504 25.55 9.79 -15.05
N LEU A 505 26.43 8.97 -15.63
CA LEU A 505 27.70 8.52 -15.05
C LEU A 505 28.94 9.16 -15.69
N ALA A 506 28.80 9.82 -16.83
CA ALA A 506 29.93 10.28 -17.65
C ALA A 506 30.85 11.31 -16.95
N ALA A 507 30.35 12.07 -16.00
CA ALA A 507 31.16 13.01 -15.20
C ALA A 507 32.03 12.32 -14.13
N ARG A 508 32.04 11.01 -14.05
CA ARG A 508 32.47 10.20 -12.89
C ARG A 508 33.18 8.89 -13.28
N ALA A 509 33.28 8.62 -14.56
CA ALA A 509 34.06 7.52 -15.14
C ALA A 509 35.55 7.83 -15.22
#